data_f90d6aebef3473fab21ad4ab780d7c87
#
_entry.id   f90d6aebef3473fab21ad4ab780d7c87
#
_cell.length_a   1.000
_cell.length_b   1.000
_cell.length_c   1.000
_cell.angle_alpha   90.00
_cell.angle_beta   90.00
_cell.angle_gamma   90.00
#
_symmetry.space_group_name_H-M   'P 1'
#
loop_
_entity.id
_entity.type
_entity.pdbx_description
1 polymer ?
#
loop_
_entity_poly.entity_id
_entity_poly.type
_entity_poly.pdbx_seq_one_letter_code
_entity_poly.pdbx_strand_id
1 'polypeptide(L)'
;LRELIGSRLLGVGLAAGLAAVTVVLWLNGQLALYINPSSNWFAVPMALIALVGAVISFALPKGAESDHGHDHGDGVEVGAGVSTRSARSTTGGAHDHGHDHDHGHERRSGWGTAATVTGGVLSVGVVAAIMLTPPATLSAELAMQRDTGAPPLFQGSDTVALASTGDTSKFGVGEWASVFATATNPEAFDGDTITLTGFVTPTDGGFGLTRLVITHCVIDAQPASVPVASGDIPATGTWVTVTGTIRDAGGRLQIQPASVQTVDQPKDPYEY
;
A
#
# COMPACT_ATOMS: atom_id res chain seq x y z
N LEU A 1 -9.91 28.92 21.05
CA LEU A 1 -8.44 28.82 20.87
C LEU A 1 -7.94 27.38 21.17
N ARG A 2 -8.35 26.76 22.28
CA ARG A 2 -7.95 25.39 22.66
C ARG A 2 -8.46 24.32 21.67
N GLU A 3 -9.67 24.44 21.17
CA GLU A 3 -10.26 23.49 20.23
C GLU A 3 -9.61 23.53 18.85
N LEU A 4 -9.27 24.72 18.33
CA LEU A 4 -8.56 24.89 17.07
C LEU A 4 -7.11 24.39 17.13
N ILE A 5 -6.48 24.46 18.31
CA ILE A 5 -5.15 23.85 18.52
C ILE A 5 -5.28 22.33 18.51
N GLY A 6 -6.33 21.79 19.14
CA GLY A 6 -6.58 20.35 19.19
C GLY A 6 -6.75 19.71 17.81
N SER A 7 -7.57 20.30 16.93
CA SER A 7 -7.82 19.73 15.60
C SER A 7 -6.59 19.77 14.68
N ARG A 8 -5.78 20.84 14.71
CA ARG A 8 -4.50 20.90 13.99
C ARG A 8 -3.49 19.90 14.54
N LEU A 9 -3.38 19.81 15.87
CA LEU A 9 -2.48 18.83 16.52
C LEU A 9 -2.84 17.41 16.10
N LEU A 10 -4.12 17.10 15.91
CA LEU A 10 -4.56 15.77 15.49
C LEU A 10 -4.26 15.48 14.03
N GLY A 11 -4.64 16.38 13.12
CA GLY A 11 -4.46 16.14 11.67
C GLY A 11 -2.98 16.22 11.27
N VAL A 12 -2.33 17.34 11.59
CA VAL A 12 -0.92 17.57 11.23
C VAL A 12 0.00 16.66 12.05
N GLY A 13 -0.33 16.40 13.32
CA GLY A 13 0.45 15.50 14.17
C GLY A 13 0.40 14.05 13.68
N LEU A 14 -0.76 13.55 13.23
CA LEU A 14 -0.88 12.21 12.66
C LEU A 14 -0.08 12.10 11.35
N ALA A 15 -0.21 13.08 10.45
CA ALA A 15 0.55 13.10 9.20
C ALA A 15 2.06 13.14 9.45
N ALA A 16 2.51 13.98 10.41
CA ALA A 16 3.91 14.04 10.81
C ALA A 16 4.39 12.71 11.43
N GLY A 17 3.55 12.08 12.26
CA GLY A 17 3.85 10.78 12.85
C GLY A 17 4.06 9.70 11.79
N LEU A 18 3.15 9.58 10.82
CA LEU A 18 3.29 8.62 9.71
C LEU A 18 4.52 8.91 8.86
N ALA A 19 4.78 10.18 8.56
CA ALA A 19 5.97 10.56 7.81
C ALA A 19 7.27 10.24 8.57
N ALA A 20 7.30 10.46 9.89
CA ALA A 20 8.43 10.10 10.73
C ALA A 20 8.65 8.58 10.77
N VAL A 21 7.57 7.78 10.89
CA VAL A 21 7.65 6.31 10.80
C VAL A 21 8.27 5.89 9.47
N THR A 22 7.81 6.46 8.35
CA THR A 22 8.34 6.13 7.02
C THR A 22 9.85 6.39 6.93
N VAL A 23 10.31 7.55 7.43
CA VAL A 23 11.75 7.89 7.43
C VAL A 23 12.53 6.96 8.34
N VAL A 24 12.03 6.64 9.53
CA VAL A 24 12.70 5.72 10.48
C VAL A 24 12.81 4.32 9.89
N LEU A 25 11.75 3.80 9.30
CA LEU A 25 11.77 2.49 8.62
C LEU A 25 12.77 2.46 7.47
N TRP A 26 12.85 3.55 6.69
CA TRP A 26 13.83 3.66 5.63
C TRP A 26 15.27 3.68 6.15
N LEU A 27 15.56 4.48 7.18
CA LEU A 27 16.89 4.55 7.80
C LEU A 27 17.35 3.21 8.39
N ASN A 28 16.40 2.41 8.89
CA ASN A 28 16.67 1.08 9.43
C ASN A 28 16.70 -0.03 8.35
N GLY A 29 16.47 0.30 7.08
CA GLY A 29 16.38 -0.68 5.99
C GLY A 29 15.13 -1.58 6.05
N GLN A 30 14.13 -1.21 6.84
CA GLN A 30 12.92 -2.00 7.07
C GLN A 30 11.73 -1.56 6.19
N LEU A 31 11.88 -0.46 5.43
CA LEU A 31 10.80 0.03 4.58
C LEU A 31 10.43 -0.97 3.47
N ALA A 32 11.39 -1.76 3.01
CA ALA A 32 11.20 -2.85 2.06
C ALA A 32 10.19 -3.92 2.54
N LEU A 33 9.98 -4.07 3.85
CA LEU A 33 8.96 -4.96 4.40
C LEU A 33 7.51 -4.47 4.15
N TYR A 34 7.33 -3.24 3.72
CA TYR A 34 6.02 -2.62 3.54
C TYR A 34 5.76 -2.16 2.11
N ILE A 35 6.78 -1.65 1.41
CA ILE A 35 6.65 -1.14 0.05
C ILE A 35 7.80 -1.64 -0.82
N ASN A 36 7.55 -1.75 -2.12
CA ASN A 36 8.58 -2.06 -3.10
C ASN A 36 9.69 -1.00 -3.05
N PRO A 37 10.97 -1.39 -2.92
CA PRO A 37 12.11 -0.47 -2.86
C PRO A 37 12.21 0.48 -4.05
N SER A 38 11.68 0.11 -5.22
CA SER A 38 11.59 0.99 -6.38
C SER A 38 10.77 2.25 -6.12
N SER A 39 9.87 2.23 -5.13
CA SER A 39 9.04 3.38 -4.73
C SER A 39 9.74 4.33 -3.73
N ASN A 40 10.92 3.98 -3.22
CA ASN A 40 11.63 4.78 -2.19
C ASN A 40 11.99 6.20 -2.68
N TRP A 41 12.28 6.36 -3.98
CA TRP A 41 12.60 7.65 -4.57
C TRP A 41 11.46 8.68 -4.44
N PHE A 42 10.24 8.20 -4.34
CA PHE A 42 9.05 9.04 -4.15
C PHE A 42 8.62 9.08 -2.69
N ALA A 43 8.50 7.93 -2.03
CA ALA A 43 7.97 7.80 -0.68
C ALA A 43 8.82 8.58 0.36
N VAL A 44 10.13 8.47 0.28
CA VAL A 44 11.04 9.12 1.25
C VAL A 44 11.07 10.65 1.10
N PRO A 45 11.26 11.22 -0.11
CA PRO A 45 11.16 12.68 -0.28
C PRO A 45 9.78 13.24 0.13
N MET A 46 8.68 12.55 -0.18
CA MET A 46 7.34 13.00 0.21
C MET A 46 7.14 12.97 1.73
N ALA A 47 7.70 11.97 2.42
CA ALA A 47 7.69 11.94 3.88
C ALA A 47 8.49 13.11 4.48
N LEU A 48 9.64 13.46 3.93
CA LEU A 48 10.43 14.61 4.35
C LEU A 48 9.69 15.93 4.11
N ILE A 49 9.07 16.10 2.94
CA ILE A 49 8.24 17.28 2.62
C ILE A 49 7.07 17.38 3.61
N ALA A 50 6.41 16.26 3.93
CA ALA A 50 5.32 16.24 4.91
C ALA A 50 5.78 16.66 6.31
N LEU A 51 6.97 16.24 6.75
CA LEU A 51 7.56 16.69 8.02
C LEU A 51 7.85 18.18 8.03
N VAL A 52 8.47 18.72 6.96
CA VAL A 52 8.73 20.15 6.82
C VAL A 52 7.41 20.93 6.81
N GLY A 53 6.42 20.47 6.04
CA GLY A 53 5.09 21.08 5.99
C GLY A 53 4.40 21.09 7.35
N ALA A 54 4.55 20.01 8.13
CA ALA A 54 4.04 19.95 9.50
C ALA A 54 4.67 21.02 10.39
N VAL A 55 6.00 21.17 10.35
CA VAL A 55 6.72 22.21 11.12
C VAL A 55 6.24 23.61 10.70
N ILE A 56 6.17 23.87 9.39
CA ILE A 56 5.68 25.16 8.87
C ILE A 56 4.23 25.41 9.31
N SER A 57 3.36 24.41 9.27
CA SER A 57 1.96 24.52 9.70
C SER A 57 1.83 24.94 11.17
N PHE A 58 2.74 24.52 12.04
CA PHE A 58 2.76 24.97 13.44
C PHE A 58 3.37 26.36 13.61
N ALA A 59 4.30 26.78 12.73
CA ALA A 59 4.94 28.07 12.78
C ALA A 59 4.07 29.21 12.22
N LEU A 60 3.13 28.91 11.31
CA LEU A 60 2.26 29.91 10.71
C LEU A 60 1.18 30.39 11.70
N PRO A 61 0.97 31.73 11.80
CA PRO A 61 -0.07 32.28 12.64
C PRO A 61 -1.47 31.86 12.14
N LYS A 62 -2.38 31.64 13.08
CA LYS A 62 -3.77 31.29 12.80
C LYS A 62 -4.45 32.48 12.11
N GLY A 63 -5.00 32.27 10.94
CA GLY A 63 -5.72 33.29 10.17
C GLY A 63 -5.18 33.51 8.75
N ALA A 64 -4.04 32.91 8.39
CA ALA A 64 -3.54 32.95 7.01
C ALA A 64 -4.35 32.07 6.04
N GLU A 65 -5.28 31.27 6.55
CA GLU A 65 -6.21 30.46 5.78
C GLU A 65 -7.54 31.20 5.57
N SER A 66 -7.49 32.55 5.45
CA SER A 66 -8.66 33.33 5.16
C SER A 66 -9.12 33.06 3.75
N ASP A 67 -10.23 32.36 3.67
CA ASP A 67 -11.31 32.62 2.74
C ASP A 67 -10.97 32.50 1.27
N HIS A 68 -10.83 31.27 0.79
CA HIS A 68 -11.28 30.98 -0.57
C HIS A 68 -12.80 30.76 -0.49
N GLY A 69 -13.53 31.84 -0.18
CA GLY A 69 -14.96 31.91 -0.33
C GLY A 69 -15.28 31.65 -1.81
N HIS A 70 -15.84 30.48 -2.08
CA HIS A 70 -16.59 30.27 -3.31
C HIS A 70 -17.85 31.12 -3.19
N ASP A 71 -17.72 32.39 -3.63
CA ASP A 71 -18.83 33.27 -3.89
C ASP A 71 -19.59 32.66 -5.08
N HIS A 72 -20.58 31.87 -4.78
CA HIS A 72 -21.57 31.45 -5.77
C HIS A 72 -22.42 32.68 -6.06
N GLY A 73 -21.90 33.53 -6.95
CA GLY A 73 -22.63 34.65 -7.48
C GLY A 73 -23.97 34.14 -8.06
N ASP A 74 -25.03 34.63 -7.44
CA ASP A 74 -26.39 34.42 -7.84
C ASP A 74 -26.55 34.72 -9.32
N GLY A 75 -27.24 33.80 -9.99
CA GLY A 75 -27.44 33.77 -11.43
C GLY A 75 -28.03 35.06 -12.00
N VAL A 76 -27.44 35.49 -13.07
CA VAL A 76 -28.01 36.45 -13.99
C VAL A 76 -29.25 35.83 -14.62
N GLU A 77 -30.44 36.25 -14.18
CA GLU A 77 -31.69 36.04 -14.91
C GLU A 77 -31.63 36.80 -16.23
N VAL A 78 -31.56 36.05 -17.33
CA VAL A 78 -31.83 36.59 -18.65
C VAL A 78 -33.36 36.68 -18.83
N GLY A 79 -33.90 37.86 -18.59
CA GLY A 79 -35.29 38.17 -18.87
C GLY A 79 -35.57 38.22 -20.35
N ALA A 80 -36.48 37.34 -20.80
CA ALA A 80 -37.22 37.55 -22.06
C ALA A 80 -38.61 38.08 -21.71
N GLY A 81 -38.88 39.31 -22.18
CA GLY A 81 -40.10 40.02 -21.87
C GLY A 81 -41.36 39.47 -22.52
N VAL A 82 -42.47 39.63 -21.84
CA VAL A 82 -43.78 39.93 -22.47
C VAL A 82 -44.55 40.86 -21.53
N SER A 83 -44.92 42.02 -22.12
CA SER A 83 -45.85 43.02 -21.57
C SER A 83 -47.24 42.46 -21.37
N THR A 84 -47.88 42.72 -20.23
CA THR A 84 -49.30 43.12 -20.18
C THR A 84 -49.58 43.99 -18.95
N ARG A 85 -50.26 45.13 -19.25
CA ARG A 85 -50.80 46.12 -18.31
C ARG A 85 -51.90 45.52 -17.41
N SER A 86 -51.97 45.89 -16.15
CA SER A 86 -53.19 46.48 -15.60
C SER A 86 -53.01 46.97 -14.14
N ALA A 87 -53.18 48.23 -13.97
CA ALA A 87 -53.96 49.04 -13.03
C ALA A 87 -54.08 48.65 -11.53
N ARG A 88 -53.62 49.63 -10.73
CA ARG A 88 -54.32 50.29 -9.60
C ARG A 88 -54.61 49.49 -8.30
N SER A 89 -53.98 49.83 -7.21
CA SER A 89 -54.68 50.52 -6.10
C SER A 89 -53.79 50.68 -4.85
N THR A 90 -53.71 51.85 -4.38
CA THR A 90 -53.43 52.45 -3.07
C THR A 90 -53.69 51.52 -1.86
N THR A 91 -52.76 51.47 -0.91
CA THR A 91 -52.93 51.98 0.48
C THR A 91 -51.71 51.52 1.34
N GLY A 92 -51.32 52.42 2.23
CA GLY A 92 -50.13 52.33 3.08
C GLY A 92 -50.18 51.24 4.13
N GLY A 93 -48.99 50.91 4.57
CA GLY A 93 -48.71 50.07 5.70
C GLY A 93 -47.23 50.04 5.91
N ALA A 94 -46.75 50.83 6.82
CA ALA A 94 -45.39 50.74 7.36
C ALA A 94 -45.24 49.39 8.06
N HIS A 95 -44.47 48.50 7.49
CA HIS A 95 -43.98 47.34 8.22
C HIS A 95 -42.49 47.52 8.44
N ASP A 96 -42.20 47.87 9.67
CA ASP A 96 -40.91 47.80 10.31
C ASP A 96 -40.48 46.34 10.37
N HIS A 97 -39.64 45.93 9.47
CA HIS A 97 -39.01 44.59 9.56
C HIS A 97 -37.65 44.77 10.26
N GLY A 98 -37.72 44.78 11.59
CA GLY A 98 -36.58 44.47 12.41
C GLY A 98 -36.02 43.08 12.07
N HIS A 99 -35.00 43.01 11.28
CA HIS A 99 -34.21 41.81 11.12
C HIS A 99 -33.31 41.66 12.32
N ASP A 100 -33.80 41.10 13.41
CA ASP A 100 -32.99 40.53 14.45
C ASP A 100 -32.26 39.35 13.85
N HIS A 101 -31.05 39.61 13.36
CA HIS A 101 -30.07 38.57 13.11
C HIS A 101 -29.60 38.05 14.46
N ASP A 102 -30.41 37.16 15.03
CA ASP A 102 -30.00 36.31 16.13
C ASP A 102 -28.88 35.41 15.60
N HIS A 103 -27.63 35.86 15.75
CA HIS A 103 -26.47 35.01 15.57
C HIS A 103 -26.49 33.99 16.69
N GLY A 104 -27.32 32.96 16.50
CA GLY A 104 -27.33 31.79 17.32
C GLY A 104 -25.92 31.23 17.38
N HIS A 105 -25.21 31.57 18.47
CA HIS A 105 -24.02 30.85 18.85
C HIS A 105 -24.41 29.39 19.04
N GLU A 106 -24.28 28.58 17.96
CA GLU A 106 -24.37 27.13 18.07
C GLU A 106 -23.43 26.72 19.21
N ARG A 107 -24.03 26.43 20.36
CA ARG A 107 -23.35 25.73 21.46
C ARG A 107 -22.88 24.40 20.85
N ARG A 108 -21.63 24.38 20.36
CA ARG A 108 -20.99 23.13 19.97
C ARG A 108 -21.18 22.16 21.11
N SER A 109 -22.00 21.14 20.86
CA SER A 109 -22.32 20.07 21.78
C SER A 109 -21.02 19.52 22.37
N GLY A 110 -20.93 19.37 23.68
CA GLY A 110 -19.77 18.76 24.35
C GLY A 110 -19.40 17.39 23.81
N TRP A 111 -20.33 16.74 23.12
CA TRP A 111 -20.12 15.50 22.38
C TRP A 111 -19.15 15.65 21.19
N GLY A 112 -19.17 16.78 20.48
CA GLY A 112 -18.24 17.04 19.38
C GLY A 112 -16.81 17.17 19.88
N THR A 113 -16.60 17.87 20.99
CA THR A 113 -15.27 18.01 21.60
C THR A 113 -14.76 16.67 22.15
N ALA A 114 -15.62 15.90 22.81
CA ALA A 114 -15.28 14.57 23.30
C ALA A 114 -14.89 13.62 22.16
N ALA A 115 -15.66 13.59 21.06
CA ALA A 115 -15.36 12.76 19.89
C ALA A 115 -14.01 13.13 19.25
N THR A 116 -13.69 14.44 19.16
CA THR A 116 -12.40 14.90 18.58
C THR A 116 -11.23 14.50 19.46
N VAL A 117 -11.32 14.65 20.77
CA VAL A 117 -10.25 14.28 21.71
C VAL A 117 -10.05 12.76 21.70
N THR A 118 -11.15 11.97 21.74
CA THR A 118 -11.09 10.51 21.71
C THR A 118 -10.46 10.02 20.40
N GLY A 119 -10.88 10.57 19.24
CA GLY A 119 -10.31 10.24 17.94
C GLY A 119 -8.80 10.52 17.88
N GLY A 120 -8.38 11.62 18.49
CA GLY A 120 -6.98 11.99 18.55
C GLY A 120 -6.11 11.08 19.41
N VAL A 121 -6.59 10.76 20.59
CA VAL A 121 -5.89 9.82 21.49
C VAL A 121 -5.76 8.46 20.83
N LEU A 122 -6.83 7.97 20.18
CA LEU A 122 -6.79 6.71 19.44
C LEU A 122 -5.78 6.76 18.29
N SER A 123 -5.77 7.84 17.50
CA SER A 123 -4.82 7.98 16.38
C SER A 123 -3.37 8.01 16.83
N VAL A 124 -3.06 8.76 17.90
CA VAL A 124 -1.72 8.79 18.49
C VAL A 124 -1.37 7.41 19.06
N GLY A 125 -2.32 6.72 19.70
CA GLY A 125 -2.15 5.38 20.21
C GLY A 125 -1.80 4.37 19.11
N VAL A 126 -2.47 4.45 17.95
CA VAL A 126 -2.19 3.59 16.79
C VAL A 126 -0.79 3.85 16.23
N VAL A 127 -0.41 5.13 16.04
CA VAL A 127 0.94 5.48 15.57
C VAL A 127 2.02 4.99 16.54
N ALA A 128 1.80 5.18 17.85
CA ALA A 128 2.72 4.70 18.87
C ALA A 128 2.81 3.16 18.88
N ALA A 129 1.69 2.46 18.70
CA ALA A 129 1.67 1.00 18.59
C ALA A 129 2.47 0.51 17.38
N ILE A 130 2.30 1.15 16.21
CA ILE A 130 3.07 0.83 15.00
C ILE A 130 4.57 1.06 15.23
N MET A 131 4.94 2.12 15.95
CA MET A 131 6.35 2.39 16.25
C MET A 131 6.97 1.42 17.25
N LEU A 132 6.18 0.87 18.17
CA LEU A 132 6.63 -0.03 19.22
C LEU A 132 6.60 -1.50 18.82
N THR A 133 5.78 -1.87 17.84
CA THR A 133 5.74 -3.24 17.32
C THR A 133 6.84 -3.44 16.27
N PRO A 134 7.67 -4.49 16.42
CA PRO A 134 8.64 -4.81 15.38
C PRO A 134 7.92 -5.12 14.06
N PRO A 135 8.50 -4.76 12.92
CA PRO A 135 7.93 -5.11 11.63
C PRO A 135 7.84 -6.63 11.51
N ALA A 136 6.65 -7.12 11.21
CA ALA A 136 6.40 -8.53 10.96
C ALA A 136 6.43 -8.82 9.47
N THR A 137 7.03 -9.93 9.08
CA THR A 137 6.98 -10.45 7.72
C THR A 137 5.69 -11.23 7.50
N LEU A 138 5.22 -11.30 6.25
CA LEU A 138 4.08 -12.13 5.91
C LEU A 138 4.43 -13.60 6.08
N SER A 139 3.48 -14.38 6.62
CA SER A 139 3.69 -15.79 6.90
C SER A 139 3.41 -16.70 5.69
N ALA A 140 3.91 -17.94 5.76
CA ALA A 140 3.61 -18.95 4.76
C ALA A 140 2.10 -19.29 4.70
N GLU A 141 1.39 -19.25 5.84
CA GLU A 141 -0.06 -19.45 5.90
C GLU A 141 -0.80 -18.38 5.10
N LEU A 142 -0.37 -17.13 5.18
CA LEU A 142 -0.96 -16.05 4.39
C LEU A 142 -0.65 -16.22 2.91
N ALA A 143 0.54 -16.69 2.55
CA ALA A 143 0.89 -17.00 1.17
C ALA A 143 -0.04 -18.08 0.60
N MET A 144 -0.27 -19.16 1.35
CA MET A 144 -1.20 -20.22 0.94
C MET A 144 -2.64 -19.74 0.81
N GLN A 145 -3.09 -18.81 1.65
CA GLN A 145 -4.43 -18.20 1.54
C GLN A 145 -4.58 -17.32 0.30
N ARG A 146 -3.49 -16.72 -0.15
CA ARG A 146 -3.47 -15.84 -1.34
C ARG A 146 -3.15 -16.57 -2.63
N ASP A 147 -2.77 -17.84 -2.55
CA ASP A 147 -2.48 -18.65 -3.72
C ASP A 147 -3.75 -18.89 -4.51
N THR A 148 -3.80 -18.35 -5.72
CA THR A 148 -4.90 -18.52 -6.68
C THR A 148 -4.66 -19.68 -7.66
N GLY A 149 -3.55 -20.40 -7.52
CA GLY A 149 -3.11 -21.42 -8.46
C GLY A 149 -2.57 -20.85 -9.78
N ALA A 150 -2.46 -19.53 -9.90
CA ALA A 150 -1.86 -18.86 -11.04
C ALA A 150 -0.63 -18.10 -10.58
N PRO A 151 0.49 -18.16 -11.32
CA PRO A 151 1.68 -17.38 -10.98
C PRO A 151 1.37 -15.88 -11.09
N PRO A 152 2.02 -15.05 -10.27
CA PRO A 152 1.90 -13.61 -10.40
C PRO A 152 2.39 -13.18 -11.80
N LEU A 153 1.51 -12.52 -12.56
CA LEU A 153 1.78 -12.05 -13.93
C LEU A 153 2.61 -10.76 -13.98
N PHE A 154 3.48 -10.52 -13.00
CA PHE A 154 4.25 -9.28 -12.89
C PHE A 154 5.36 -9.14 -13.91
N GLN A 155 5.81 -10.27 -14.43
CA GLN A 155 6.93 -10.38 -15.34
C GLN A 155 6.36 -10.88 -16.68
N GLY A 156 6.03 -10.02 -17.59
CA GLY A 156 5.38 -10.36 -18.84
C GLY A 156 6.16 -11.38 -19.72
N SER A 157 5.74 -11.53 -20.97
CA SER A 157 6.38 -12.40 -21.99
C SER A 157 7.90 -12.22 -22.14
N ASP A 158 8.41 -11.05 -21.72
CA ASP A 158 9.83 -10.71 -21.79
C ASP A 158 10.69 -11.56 -20.85
N THR A 159 10.13 -12.03 -19.72
CA THR A 159 10.86 -12.89 -18.75
C THR A 159 11.18 -14.24 -19.35
N VAL A 160 10.24 -14.87 -20.08
CA VAL A 160 10.47 -16.16 -20.73
C VAL A 160 11.52 -16.01 -21.86
N ALA A 161 11.44 -14.94 -22.64
CA ALA A 161 12.41 -14.67 -23.69
C ALA A 161 13.81 -14.42 -23.08
N LEU A 162 13.90 -13.68 -21.99
CA LEU A 162 15.16 -13.45 -21.29
C LEU A 162 15.70 -14.73 -20.64
N ALA A 163 14.84 -15.60 -20.09
CA ALA A 163 15.23 -16.88 -19.53
C ALA A 163 15.86 -17.83 -20.58
N SER A 164 15.35 -17.78 -21.83
CA SER A 164 15.86 -18.64 -22.89
C SER A 164 17.13 -18.16 -23.59
N THR A 165 17.47 -16.87 -23.49
CA THR A 165 18.56 -16.26 -24.27
C THR A 165 19.50 -15.40 -23.47
N GLY A 166 19.18 -15.08 -22.21
CA GLY A 166 19.87 -14.12 -21.38
C GLY A 166 20.53 -14.71 -20.15
N ASP A 167 21.02 -13.82 -19.29
CA ASP A 167 21.61 -14.14 -17.99
C ASP A 167 20.52 -14.29 -16.92
N THR A 168 20.26 -15.52 -16.50
CA THR A 168 19.29 -15.87 -15.46
C THR A 168 19.88 -15.86 -14.04
N SER A 169 21.13 -15.45 -13.87
CA SER A 169 21.82 -15.48 -12.56
C SER A 169 21.16 -14.59 -11.50
N LYS A 170 20.34 -13.62 -11.93
CA LYS A 170 19.60 -12.70 -11.05
C LYS A 170 18.13 -13.08 -10.86
N PHE A 171 17.69 -14.14 -11.52
CA PHE A 171 16.29 -14.57 -11.40
C PHE A 171 16.03 -15.15 -10.01
N GLY A 172 14.99 -14.64 -9.37
CA GLY A 172 14.43 -15.18 -8.14
C GLY A 172 13.34 -16.22 -8.40
N VAL A 173 12.64 -16.57 -7.34
CA VAL A 173 11.50 -17.49 -7.41
C VAL A 173 10.37 -16.91 -8.24
N GLY A 174 10.14 -15.59 -8.21
CA GLY A 174 9.08 -14.90 -8.95
C GLY A 174 9.26 -15.05 -10.47
N GLU A 175 10.46 -14.71 -10.97
CA GLU A 175 10.77 -14.85 -12.40
C GLU A 175 10.67 -16.31 -12.84
N TRP A 176 11.27 -17.21 -12.10
CA TRP A 176 11.23 -18.64 -12.45
C TRP A 176 9.83 -19.21 -12.37
N ALA A 177 8.99 -18.81 -11.42
CA ALA A 177 7.59 -19.23 -11.37
C ALA A 177 6.84 -18.80 -12.64
N SER A 178 7.10 -17.59 -13.13
CA SER A 178 6.55 -17.09 -14.40
C SER A 178 7.03 -17.93 -15.60
N VAL A 179 8.32 -18.26 -15.66
CA VAL A 179 8.90 -19.12 -16.70
C VAL A 179 8.25 -20.50 -16.65
N PHE A 180 8.18 -21.12 -15.47
CA PHE A 180 7.63 -22.46 -15.30
C PHE A 180 6.15 -22.57 -15.71
N ALA A 181 5.40 -21.49 -15.50
CA ALA A 181 3.98 -21.47 -15.83
C ALA A 181 3.68 -21.13 -17.29
N THR A 182 4.55 -20.38 -17.97
CA THR A 182 4.25 -19.78 -19.27
C THR A 182 5.18 -20.24 -20.40
N ALA A 183 6.24 -21.00 -20.09
CA ALA A 183 7.14 -21.53 -21.11
C ALA A 183 6.39 -22.42 -22.10
N THR A 184 6.42 -22.04 -23.37
CA THR A 184 5.82 -22.81 -24.47
C THR A 184 6.74 -23.91 -24.98
N ASN A 185 8.00 -23.86 -24.63
CA ASN A 185 9.02 -24.86 -24.93
C ASN A 185 9.78 -25.26 -23.66
N PRO A 186 9.21 -26.09 -22.78
CA PRO A 186 9.85 -26.50 -21.53
C PRO A 186 11.17 -27.25 -21.72
N GLU A 187 11.31 -27.99 -22.83
CA GLU A 187 12.54 -28.73 -23.15
C GLU A 187 13.78 -27.81 -23.26
N ALA A 188 13.58 -26.51 -23.57
CA ALA A 188 14.66 -25.53 -23.66
C ALA A 188 15.38 -25.27 -22.33
N PHE A 189 14.71 -25.56 -21.22
CA PHE A 189 15.22 -25.36 -19.85
C PHE A 189 15.68 -26.67 -19.19
N ASP A 190 15.44 -27.83 -19.83
CA ASP A 190 15.82 -29.12 -19.25
C ASP A 190 17.35 -29.23 -19.16
N GLY A 191 17.84 -29.47 -17.96
CA GLY A 191 19.27 -29.58 -17.68
C GLY A 191 19.90 -28.32 -17.11
N ASP A 192 19.21 -27.19 -17.11
CA ASP A 192 19.72 -25.93 -16.53
C ASP A 192 19.87 -26.05 -15.02
N THR A 193 20.99 -25.51 -14.52
CA THR A 193 21.28 -25.50 -13.08
C THR A 193 20.62 -24.27 -12.46
N ILE A 194 19.99 -24.48 -11.31
CA ILE A 194 19.28 -23.43 -10.58
C ILE A 194 19.62 -23.45 -9.09
N THR A 195 19.70 -22.27 -8.49
CA THR A 195 19.84 -22.12 -7.03
C THR A 195 18.90 -21.02 -6.58
N LEU A 196 17.90 -21.39 -5.76
CA LEU A 196 16.87 -20.48 -5.29
C LEU A 196 16.68 -20.61 -3.77
N THR A 197 16.29 -19.51 -3.13
CA THR A 197 15.95 -19.47 -1.70
C THR A 197 14.50 -19.04 -1.54
N GLY A 198 13.73 -19.79 -0.78
CA GLY A 198 12.32 -19.52 -0.48
C GLY A 198 11.86 -20.33 0.72
N PHE A 199 10.59 -20.24 1.04
CA PHE A 199 9.98 -21.08 2.09
C PHE A 199 9.16 -22.21 1.46
N VAL A 200 9.03 -23.28 2.22
CA VAL A 200 8.33 -24.50 1.81
C VAL A 200 6.81 -24.31 1.88
N THR A 201 6.11 -24.64 0.80
CA THR A 201 4.66 -24.79 0.75
C THR A 201 4.26 -26.19 0.29
N PRO A 202 3.11 -26.73 0.70
CA PRO A 202 2.65 -28.04 0.27
C PRO A 202 2.36 -28.07 -1.24
N THR A 203 2.77 -29.15 -1.92
CA THR A 203 2.36 -29.43 -3.29
C THR A 203 2.40 -30.95 -3.54
N ASP A 204 1.77 -31.42 -4.62
CA ASP A 204 1.76 -32.84 -4.98
C ASP A 204 3.13 -33.27 -5.52
N GLY A 205 3.64 -34.40 -5.02
CA GLY A 205 4.89 -35.00 -5.51
C GLY A 205 6.19 -34.35 -5.02
N GLY A 206 6.10 -33.49 -4.00
CA GLY A 206 7.25 -32.79 -3.43
C GLY A 206 6.82 -31.61 -2.61
N PHE A 207 7.46 -30.45 -2.81
CA PHE A 207 7.05 -29.19 -2.18
C PHE A 207 7.18 -28.03 -3.15
N GLY A 208 6.44 -26.94 -2.88
CA GLY A 208 6.62 -25.67 -3.55
C GLY A 208 7.73 -24.86 -2.86
N LEU A 209 8.70 -24.38 -3.61
CA LEU A 209 9.63 -23.35 -3.13
C LEU A 209 9.00 -22.01 -3.43
N THR A 210 8.62 -21.26 -2.40
CA THR A 210 7.74 -20.10 -2.52
C THR A 210 8.41 -18.84 -1.99
N ARG A 211 8.17 -17.74 -2.69
CA ARG A 211 8.46 -16.36 -2.23
C ARG A 211 7.21 -15.52 -2.41
N LEU A 212 7.10 -14.46 -1.62
CA LEU A 212 6.08 -13.43 -1.86
C LEU A 212 6.68 -12.33 -2.73
N VAL A 213 6.00 -12.01 -3.80
CA VAL A 213 6.38 -10.93 -4.74
C VAL A 213 5.51 -9.71 -4.45
N ILE A 214 6.13 -8.56 -4.27
CA ILE A 214 5.48 -7.28 -3.99
C ILE A 214 5.65 -6.34 -5.18
N THR A 215 4.53 -5.95 -5.80
CA THR A 215 4.56 -4.98 -6.90
C THR A 215 4.66 -3.54 -6.39
N HIS A 216 3.80 -3.15 -5.46
CA HIS A 216 3.77 -1.79 -4.91
C HIS A 216 3.92 -1.79 -3.40
N CYS A 217 3.14 -2.57 -2.68
CA CYS A 217 3.16 -2.64 -1.23
C CYS A 217 2.74 -4.02 -0.70
N VAL A 218 2.96 -4.26 0.58
CA VAL A 218 2.66 -5.55 1.24
C VAL A 218 1.22 -6.04 1.08
N ILE A 219 0.28 -5.14 0.77
CA ILE A 219 -1.13 -5.51 0.55
C ILE A 219 -1.30 -6.27 -0.77
N ASP A 220 -0.52 -5.96 -1.79
CA ASP A 220 -0.56 -6.63 -3.09
C ASP A 220 0.39 -7.83 -3.20
N ALA A 221 1.04 -8.22 -2.10
CA ALA A 221 1.94 -9.37 -2.10
C ALA A 221 1.25 -10.64 -2.57
N GLN A 222 1.82 -11.30 -3.57
CA GLN A 222 1.32 -12.55 -4.15
C GLN A 222 2.37 -13.65 -4.05
N PRO A 223 1.98 -14.90 -3.77
CA PRO A 223 2.90 -16.02 -3.75
C PRO A 223 3.34 -16.37 -5.17
N ALA A 224 4.64 -16.54 -5.36
CA ALA A 224 5.25 -17.17 -6.50
C ALA A 224 5.88 -18.47 -6.04
N SER A 225 5.60 -19.58 -6.73
CA SER A 225 6.06 -20.91 -6.31
C SER A 225 6.60 -21.70 -7.50
N VAL A 226 7.72 -22.37 -7.28
CA VAL A 226 8.28 -23.35 -8.23
C VAL A 226 8.25 -24.74 -7.60
N PRO A 227 7.79 -25.77 -8.32
CA PRO A 227 7.72 -27.14 -7.80
C PRO A 227 9.11 -27.76 -7.68
N VAL A 228 9.37 -28.39 -6.54
CA VAL A 228 10.59 -29.15 -6.24
C VAL A 228 10.22 -30.61 -6.03
N ALA A 229 10.72 -31.49 -6.91
CA ALA A 229 10.49 -32.93 -6.82
C ALA A 229 11.41 -33.56 -5.77
N SER A 230 10.93 -33.76 -4.57
CA SER A 230 11.70 -34.34 -3.46
C SER A 230 10.87 -35.31 -2.65
N GLY A 231 11.49 -36.45 -2.27
CA GLY A 231 10.90 -37.39 -1.31
C GLY A 231 11.06 -36.97 0.15
N ASP A 232 12.02 -36.09 0.45
CA ASP A 232 12.21 -35.50 1.76
C ASP A 232 11.66 -34.08 1.74
N ILE A 233 10.55 -33.87 2.44
CA ILE A 233 9.78 -32.61 2.42
C ILE A 233 9.99 -31.90 3.75
N PRO A 234 10.69 -30.75 3.79
CA PRO A 234 10.82 -29.96 4.99
C PRO A 234 9.47 -29.43 5.48
N ALA A 235 9.38 -29.04 6.75
CA ALA A 235 8.14 -28.52 7.31
C ALA A 235 7.68 -27.25 6.55
N THR A 236 6.38 -27.12 6.37
CA THR A 236 5.75 -25.92 5.77
C THR A 236 6.22 -24.67 6.48
N GLY A 237 6.58 -23.63 5.71
CA GLY A 237 7.09 -22.37 6.23
C GLY A 237 8.58 -22.36 6.53
N THR A 238 9.26 -23.51 6.49
CA THR A 238 10.72 -23.56 6.65
C THR A 238 11.40 -22.88 5.46
N TRP A 239 12.34 -21.99 5.74
CA TRP A 239 13.18 -21.39 4.71
C TRP A 239 14.28 -22.36 4.29
N VAL A 240 14.41 -22.52 2.98
CA VAL A 240 15.40 -23.41 2.39
C VAL A 240 16.06 -22.76 1.17
N THR A 241 17.32 -23.12 0.95
CA THR A 241 18.00 -22.92 -0.33
C THR A 241 18.04 -24.23 -1.06
N VAL A 242 17.47 -24.26 -2.24
CA VAL A 242 17.45 -25.41 -3.15
C VAL A 242 18.43 -25.17 -4.28
N THR A 243 19.38 -26.09 -4.43
CA THR A 243 20.26 -26.16 -5.61
C THR A 243 19.90 -27.44 -6.37
N GLY A 244 19.66 -27.33 -7.64
CA GLY A 244 19.23 -28.46 -8.44
C GLY A 244 19.29 -28.20 -9.94
N THR A 245 18.61 -29.04 -10.68
CA THR A 245 18.49 -28.99 -12.15
C THR A 245 17.03 -28.89 -12.54
N ILE A 246 16.72 -28.02 -13.46
CA ILE A 246 15.38 -27.94 -14.05
C ILE A 246 15.14 -29.21 -14.90
N ARG A 247 13.95 -29.79 -14.74
CA ARG A 247 13.52 -30.97 -15.51
C ARG A 247 12.14 -30.74 -16.08
N ASP A 248 11.97 -31.15 -17.31
CA ASP A 248 10.65 -31.32 -17.92
C ASP A 248 10.03 -32.63 -17.46
N ALA A 249 8.89 -32.56 -16.78
CA ALA A 249 8.09 -33.70 -16.34
C ALA A 249 6.76 -33.73 -17.10
N GLY A 250 6.82 -34.09 -18.38
CA GLY A 250 5.63 -34.21 -19.23
C GLY A 250 4.99 -32.86 -19.58
N GLY A 251 5.79 -31.89 -19.95
CA GLY A 251 5.37 -30.56 -20.33
C GLY A 251 5.25 -29.57 -19.15
N ARG A 252 5.70 -29.98 -17.95
CA ARG A 252 5.75 -29.13 -16.77
C ARG A 252 7.17 -29.07 -16.22
N LEU A 253 7.65 -27.88 -16.01
CA LEU A 253 8.95 -27.71 -15.40
C LEU A 253 8.87 -27.95 -13.88
N GLN A 254 9.90 -28.60 -13.35
CA GLN A 254 10.12 -28.81 -11.93
C GLN A 254 11.62 -28.79 -11.61
N ILE A 255 11.98 -28.53 -10.37
CA ILE A 255 13.36 -28.63 -9.91
C ILE A 255 13.60 -30.04 -9.39
N GLN A 256 14.60 -30.73 -9.94
CA GLN A 256 15.18 -31.94 -9.35
C GLN A 256 16.31 -31.50 -8.43
N PRO A 257 16.13 -31.53 -7.09
CA PRO A 257 17.12 -31.01 -6.18
C PRO A 257 18.35 -31.91 -6.12
N ALA A 258 19.53 -31.28 -6.15
CA ALA A 258 20.79 -31.89 -5.76
C ALA A 258 21.06 -31.69 -4.26
N SER A 259 20.62 -30.55 -3.71
CA SER A 259 20.64 -30.27 -2.28
C SER A 259 19.49 -29.37 -1.85
N VAL A 260 19.01 -29.60 -0.62
CA VAL A 260 18.03 -28.75 0.06
C VAL A 260 18.64 -28.41 1.42
N GLN A 261 18.93 -27.13 1.65
CA GLN A 261 19.56 -26.67 2.88
C GLN A 261 18.60 -25.75 3.64
N THR A 262 18.31 -26.07 4.90
CA THR A 262 17.56 -25.17 5.78
C THR A 262 18.42 -23.95 6.08
N VAL A 263 17.82 -22.76 5.95
CA VAL A 263 18.44 -21.47 6.21
C VAL A 263 17.54 -20.61 7.10
N ASP A 264 18.11 -19.60 7.72
CA ASP A 264 17.31 -18.59 8.40
C ASP A 264 16.55 -17.73 7.35
N GLN A 265 15.43 -17.17 7.80
CA GLN A 265 14.68 -16.21 6.95
C GLN A 265 15.60 -15.06 6.54
N PRO A 266 15.71 -14.76 5.23
CA PRO A 266 16.47 -13.61 4.76
C PRO A 266 15.96 -12.29 5.36
N LYS A 267 16.85 -11.32 5.52
CA LYS A 267 16.47 -9.97 5.94
C LYS A 267 15.46 -9.32 4.99
N ASP A 268 15.59 -9.64 3.72
CA ASP A 268 14.63 -9.29 2.68
C ASP A 268 13.88 -10.55 2.24
N PRO A 269 12.71 -10.82 2.84
CA PRO A 269 11.96 -12.04 2.60
C PRO A 269 11.11 -11.98 1.34
N TYR A 270 11.04 -10.85 0.67
CA TYR A 270 10.22 -10.62 -0.52
C TYR A 270 11.05 -10.54 -1.79
N GLU A 271 10.36 -10.61 -2.92
CA GLU A 271 10.88 -10.29 -4.26
C GLU A 271 10.08 -9.11 -4.84
N TYR A 272 10.68 -8.35 -5.81
CA TYR A 272 10.13 -7.10 -6.31
C TYR A 272 10.19 -6.99 -7.83
#